data_5b1f4d2dc6723a2118a66e09e1431170
#
_entry.id   5b1f4d2dc6723a2118a66e09e1431170
#
_cell.length_a   1.000
_cell.length_b   1.000
_cell.length_c   1.000
_cell.angle_alpha   90.00
_cell.angle_beta   90.00
_cell.angle_gamma   90.00
#
_symmetry.space_group_name_H-M   'P 1'
#
loop_
_entity.id
_entity.type
_entity.pdbx_description
1 polymer ?
#
loop_
_entity_poly.entity_id
_entity_poly.type
_entity_poly.pdbx_seq_one_letter_code
_entity_poly.pdbx_strand_id
1 'polypeptide(L)'
;MNTQQICRKASSYTKRLLLVLMLAVTIDAVANEIEPGIMRTPDQRFENLKDYPFEPHYLKIGKYRVHYLDEGPPTADPILLVHGEPTWSYLYRKMIPILTGAGHRVIVPDLVGFGKSDKPASQSDYSYQMQVDVMSELVSHLDLTETTFFGQDWGGLIGLRVVAAAPDRFARIVVSNTGLPAAAGIQGWIGYPLFKLNVWLEGAMTLEELRSNLTFPRWVAYSHYVDDLPVHELMKFMGAQNDEAIIRAYTAPFPDVRYKAGAHIMPYLVPSQLRENEEAWKVFEAWEKPFLCAFSDSDPISRGGERAFLTRVPGAQNITIEGAGHFVQEDAGEELAGIINEFIAGREFGR
;
A
#
# COMPACT_ATOMS: atom_id res chain seq x y z
N MET A 1 -45.48 -17.73 46.21
CA MET A 1 -44.46 -18.21 45.24
C MET A 1 -43.16 -18.45 46.01
N ASN A 2 -42.62 -19.65 45.94
CA ASN A 2 -41.52 -20.11 46.81
C ASN A 2 -40.19 -19.59 46.29
N THR A 3 -39.30 -19.12 47.17
CA THR A 3 -37.99 -18.53 46.89
C THR A 3 -37.13 -19.35 45.93
N GLN A 4 -37.30 -20.67 45.96
CA GLN A 4 -36.63 -21.60 45.01
C GLN A 4 -37.10 -21.48 43.56
N GLN A 5 -38.33 -21.06 43.28
CA GLN A 5 -38.83 -20.84 41.93
C GLN A 5 -38.31 -19.53 41.30
N ILE A 6 -38.05 -18.53 42.14
CA ILE A 6 -37.49 -17.23 41.70
C ILE A 6 -36.00 -17.41 41.32
N CYS A 7 -35.21 -18.15 42.11
CA CYS A 7 -33.82 -18.45 41.79
C CYS A 7 -33.64 -19.29 40.51
N ARG A 8 -34.53 -20.26 40.26
CA ARG A 8 -34.46 -21.06 39.03
C ARG A 8 -34.80 -20.26 37.76
N LYS A 9 -35.76 -19.30 37.85
CA LYS A 9 -36.09 -18.42 36.72
C LYS A 9 -34.96 -17.41 36.46
N ALA A 10 -34.35 -16.82 37.47
CA ALA A 10 -33.23 -15.89 37.32
C ALA A 10 -32.00 -16.57 36.65
N SER A 11 -31.66 -17.80 37.11
CA SER A 11 -30.57 -18.58 36.48
C SER A 11 -30.83 -18.95 35.02
N SER A 12 -32.09 -19.20 34.64
CA SER A 12 -32.46 -19.47 33.24
C SER A 12 -32.34 -18.25 32.33
N TYR A 13 -32.74 -17.05 32.84
CA TYR A 13 -32.59 -15.80 32.07
C TYR A 13 -31.13 -15.38 31.91
N THR A 14 -30.30 -15.55 32.93
CA THR A 14 -28.85 -15.25 32.85
C THR A 14 -28.15 -16.17 31.89
N LYS A 15 -28.47 -17.47 31.86
CA LYS A 15 -27.92 -18.42 30.89
C LYS A 15 -28.38 -18.14 29.46
N ARG A 16 -29.64 -17.72 29.26
CA ARG A 16 -30.13 -17.32 27.93
C ARG A 16 -29.50 -16.01 27.45
N LEU A 17 -29.29 -15.04 28.33
CA LEU A 17 -28.65 -13.77 28.02
C LEU A 17 -27.17 -13.96 27.68
N LEU A 18 -26.44 -14.83 28.43
CA LEU A 18 -25.06 -15.21 28.10
C LEU A 18 -24.96 -15.99 26.78
N LEU A 19 -25.93 -16.86 26.48
CA LEU A 19 -25.93 -17.59 25.19
C LEU A 19 -26.22 -16.68 24.01
N VAL A 20 -27.10 -15.69 24.15
CA VAL A 20 -27.40 -14.68 23.13
C VAL A 20 -26.21 -13.73 22.95
N LEU A 21 -25.51 -13.32 24.01
CA LEU A 21 -24.30 -12.52 23.94
C LEU A 21 -23.13 -13.31 23.30
N MET A 22 -22.96 -14.60 23.60
CA MET A 22 -21.95 -15.44 22.93
C MET A 22 -22.29 -15.68 21.46
N LEU A 23 -23.57 -15.85 21.07
CA LEU A 23 -23.96 -15.94 19.67
C LEU A 23 -23.78 -14.60 18.92
N ALA A 24 -24.06 -13.46 19.56
CA ALA A 24 -23.82 -12.16 18.95
C ALA A 24 -22.33 -11.90 18.68
N VAL A 25 -21.45 -12.26 19.65
CA VAL A 25 -19.99 -12.14 19.48
C VAL A 25 -19.44 -13.08 18.39
N THR A 26 -20.03 -14.29 18.26
CA THR A 26 -19.63 -15.22 17.19
C THR A 26 -20.19 -14.83 15.82
N ILE A 27 -21.36 -14.18 15.76
CA ILE A 27 -21.95 -13.72 14.50
C ILE A 27 -21.15 -12.53 13.94
N ASP A 28 -20.70 -11.58 14.75
CA ASP A 28 -19.84 -10.48 14.30
C ASP A 28 -18.46 -10.97 13.82
N ALA A 29 -17.88 -11.98 14.46
CA ALA A 29 -16.61 -12.56 14.07
C ALA A 29 -16.69 -13.35 12.73
N VAL A 30 -17.84 -13.94 12.42
CA VAL A 30 -18.11 -14.69 11.18
C VAL A 30 -18.57 -13.76 10.05
N ALA A 31 -19.22 -12.64 10.37
CA ALA A 31 -19.78 -11.72 9.38
C ALA A 31 -18.73 -10.97 8.53
N ASN A 32 -17.47 -10.93 8.96
CA ASN A 32 -16.39 -10.22 8.28
C ASN A 32 -15.48 -11.14 7.45
N GLU A 33 -15.58 -12.46 7.61
CA GLU A 33 -14.95 -13.44 6.75
C GLU A 33 -15.93 -13.82 5.64
N ILE A 34 -15.61 -13.38 4.41
CA ILE A 34 -16.52 -13.52 3.26
C ILE A 34 -16.34 -14.85 2.52
N GLU A 35 -15.14 -15.39 2.57
CA GLU A 35 -14.73 -16.72 2.12
C GLU A 35 -13.69 -17.25 3.11
N PRO A 36 -13.46 -18.56 3.25
CA PRO A 36 -12.47 -19.10 4.18
C PRO A 36 -11.10 -18.45 3.99
N GLY A 37 -10.60 -17.79 5.04
CA GLY A 37 -9.32 -17.07 5.05
C GLY A 37 -9.33 -15.71 4.34
N ILE A 38 -10.48 -15.18 3.91
CA ILE A 38 -10.56 -13.85 3.29
C ILE A 38 -11.44 -12.93 4.12
N MET A 39 -10.83 -11.89 4.67
CA MET A 39 -11.50 -10.86 5.46
C MET A 39 -11.92 -9.69 4.58
N ARG A 40 -13.04 -9.05 4.92
CA ARG A 40 -13.47 -7.77 4.35
C ARG A 40 -13.78 -6.80 5.47
N THR A 41 -13.11 -5.65 5.44
CA THR A 41 -13.36 -4.59 6.42
C THR A 41 -14.79 -4.06 6.26
N PRO A 42 -15.56 -3.96 7.35
CA PRO A 42 -16.92 -3.38 7.30
C PRO A 42 -16.92 -1.95 6.77
N ASP A 43 -17.86 -1.63 5.88
CA ASP A 43 -17.95 -0.31 5.22
C ASP A 43 -18.13 0.84 6.23
N GLN A 44 -18.77 0.58 7.38
CA GLN A 44 -18.95 1.55 8.46
C GLN A 44 -17.63 2.13 9.00
N ARG A 45 -16.53 1.39 8.87
CA ARG A 45 -15.21 1.89 9.29
C ARG A 45 -14.65 2.99 8.40
N PHE A 46 -15.17 3.11 7.19
CA PHE A 46 -14.77 4.09 6.18
C PHE A 46 -15.72 5.29 6.09
N GLU A 47 -16.74 5.34 6.97
CA GLU A 47 -17.67 6.47 7.00
C GLU A 47 -17.04 7.71 7.65
N ASN A 48 -17.36 8.88 7.08
CA ASN A 48 -16.95 10.18 7.61
C ASN A 48 -15.44 10.32 7.84
N LEU A 49 -14.63 9.76 6.94
CA LEU A 49 -13.18 9.96 6.95
C LEU A 49 -12.85 11.39 6.52
N LYS A 50 -11.90 12.00 7.22
CA LYS A 50 -11.46 13.38 6.96
C LYS A 50 -10.90 13.50 5.54
N ASP A 51 -11.41 14.48 4.79
CA ASP A 51 -10.94 14.84 3.45
C ASP A 51 -10.99 13.67 2.42
N TYR A 52 -11.94 12.72 2.58
CA TYR A 52 -12.06 11.56 1.71
C TYR A 52 -13.50 11.38 1.20
N PRO A 53 -14.00 12.28 0.32
CA PRO A 53 -15.39 12.26 -0.17
C PRO A 53 -15.56 11.40 -1.45
N PHE A 54 -14.64 10.51 -1.76
CA PHE A 54 -14.60 9.77 -3.03
C PHE A 54 -15.53 8.55 -3.02
N GLU A 55 -16.17 8.32 -4.16
CA GLU A 55 -17.05 7.16 -4.36
C GLU A 55 -16.22 5.89 -4.62
N PRO A 56 -16.52 4.77 -3.94
CA PRO A 56 -15.79 3.54 -4.12
C PRO A 56 -16.21 2.79 -5.38
N HIS A 57 -15.23 2.30 -6.15
CA HIS A 57 -15.42 1.34 -7.22
C HIS A 57 -14.82 0.00 -6.86
N TYR A 58 -15.36 -1.09 -7.39
CA TYR A 58 -14.89 -2.43 -7.09
C TYR A 58 -14.81 -3.29 -8.34
N LEU A 59 -13.72 -4.07 -8.43
CA LEU A 59 -13.51 -5.08 -9.45
C LEU A 59 -13.24 -6.42 -8.80
N LYS A 60 -13.84 -7.50 -9.30
CA LYS A 60 -13.48 -8.84 -8.87
C LYS A 60 -12.33 -9.35 -9.74
N ILE A 61 -11.17 -9.56 -9.12
CA ILE A 61 -9.96 -10.09 -9.75
C ILE A 61 -9.63 -11.43 -9.08
N GLY A 62 -9.71 -12.51 -9.84
CA GLY A 62 -9.62 -13.85 -9.27
C GLY A 62 -10.63 -14.04 -8.14
N LYS A 63 -10.14 -14.34 -6.94
CA LYS A 63 -10.99 -14.50 -5.74
C LYS A 63 -11.20 -13.22 -4.93
N TYR A 64 -10.47 -12.14 -5.23
CA TYR A 64 -10.48 -10.91 -4.45
C TYR A 64 -11.42 -9.86 -5.04
N ARG A 65 -12.11 -9.12 -4.18
CA ARG A 65 -12.71 -7.82 -4.50
C ARG A 65 -11.63 -6.75 -4.31
N VAL A 66 -11.26 -6.08 -5.38
CA VAL A 66 -10.29 -5.00 -5.39
C VAL A 66 -11.02 -3.68 -5.47
N HIS A 67 -10.75 -2.78 -4.53
CA HIS A 67 -11.26 -1.42 -4.51
C HIS A 67 -10.36 -0.50 -5.34
N TYR A 68 -10.97 0.49 -5.98
CA TYR A 68 -10.25 1.60 -6.60
C TYR A 68 -11.13 2.86 -6.64
N LEU A 69 -10.49 4.01 -6.70
CA LEU A 69 -11.13 5.28 -7.03
C LEU A 69 -10.95 5.55 -8.53
N ASP A 70 -11.94 6.21 -9.14
CA ASP A 70 -11.94 6.63 -10.54
C ASP A 70 -12.55 8.03 -10.62
N GLU A 71 -11.70 9.03 -10.54
CA GLU A 71 -12.09 10.43 -10.37
C GLU A 71 -11.69 11.26 -11.59
N GLY A 72 -12.48 12.28 -11.91
CA GLY A 72 -12.23 13.20 -13.03
C GLY A 72 -12.90 12.76 -14.34
N PRO A 73 -12.53 13.38 -15.48
CA PRO A 73 -13.19 13.10 -16.76
C PRO A 73 -12.85 11.69 -17.26
N PRO A 74 -13.83 10.82 -17.55
CA PRO A 74 -13.57 9.40 -17.88
C PRO A 74 -12.84 9.19 -19.21
N THR A 75 -12.78 10.21 -20.07
CA THR A 75 -12.13 10.17 -21.40
C THR A 75 -10.74 10.83 -21.41
N ALA A 76 -10.30 11.39 -20.27
CA ALA A 76 -8.96 11.96 -20.17
C ALA A 76 -7.91 10.89 -19.96
N ASP A 77 -6.66 11.19 -20.36
CA ASP A 77 -5.52 10.32 -20.11
C ASP A 77 -5.38 10.05 -18.60
N PRO A 78 -5.29 8.78 -18.18
CA PRO A 78 -5.32 8.44 -16.79
C PRO A 78 -3.99 8.65 -16.07
N ILE A 79 -4.07 9.02 -14.80
CA ILE A 79 -2.97 8.94 -13.84
C ILE A 79 -3.26 7.78 -12.89
N LEU A 80 -2.40 6.78 -12.88
CA LEU A 80 -2.50 5.63 -11.96
C LEU A 80 -1.61 5.88 -10.75
N LEU A 81 -2.22 6.04 -9.56
CA LEU A 81 -1.55 6.28 -8.29
C LEU A 81 -1.57 5.02 -7.44
N VAL A 82 -0.41 4.39 -7.22
CA VAL A 82 -0.31 3.13 -6.46
C VAL A 82 0.38 3.36 -5.14
N HIS A 83 -0.33 3.03 -4.04
CA HIS A 83 0.14 3.22 -2.66
C HIS A 83 1.05 2.09 -2.20
N GLY A 84 1.73 2.32 -1.06
CA GLY A 84 2.54 1.33 -0.37
C GLY A 84 1.97 0.86 0.98
N GLU A 85 2.80 0.16 1.74
CA GLU A 85 2.49 -0.40 3.04
C GLU A 85 2.77 0.64 4.16
N PRO A 86 1.95 0.77 5.23
CA PRO A 86 0.64 0.13 5.45
C PRO A 86 -0.54 1.01 5.02
N THR A 87 -0.33 1.85 4.01
CA THR A 87 -1.30 2.85 3.55
C THR A 87 -2.38 2.26 2.63
N TRP A 88 -3.21 3.12 2.07
CA TRP A 88 -4.24 2.79 1.10
C TRP A 88 -4.61 4.05 0.29
N SER A 89 -5.58 4.01 -0.59
CA SER A 89 -5.96 5.14 -1.46
C SER A 89 -6.19 6.47 -0.72
N TYR A 90 -6.45 6.44 0.58
CA TYR A 90 -6.53 7.62 1.45
C TYR A 90 -5.26 8.49 1.41
N LEU A 91 -4.10 7.88 1.17
CA LEU A 91 -2.81 8.57 1.04
C LEU A 91 -2.85 9.66 -0.05
N TYR A 92 -3.63 9.46 -1.09
CA TYR A 92 -3.71 10.33 -2.25
C TYR A 92 -4.79 11.40 -2.18
N ARG A 93 -5.56 11.50 -1.06
CA ARG A 93 -6.70 12.41 -0.92
C ARG A 93 -6.39 13.88 -1.21
N LYS A 94 -5.15 14.32 -0.91
CA LYS A 94 -4.69 15.70 -1.17
C LYS A 94 -4.33 15.92 -2.64
N MET A 95 -3.87 14.88 -3.33
CA MET A 95 -3.42 14.95 -4.72
C MET A 95 -4.59 14.88 -5.71
N ILE A 96 -5.60 14.02 -5.44
CA ILE A 96 -6.73 13.77 -6.34
C ILE A 96 -7.42 15.06 -6.79
N PRO A 97 -7.83 15.99 -5.90
CA PRO A 97 -8.52 17.22 -6.33
C PRO A 97 -7.69 18.12 -7.24
N ILE A 98 -6.37 18.14 -7.06
CA ILE A 98 -5.44 18.97 -7.86
C ILE A 98 -5.27 18.35 -9.25
N LEU A 99 -5.09 17.03 -9.32
CA LEU A 99 -4.92 16.32 -10.59
C LEU A 99 -6.22 16.32 -11.41
N THR A 100 -7.37 16.07 -10.79
CA THR A 100 -8.67 16.14 -11.46
C THR A 100 -9.05 17.56 -11.86
N GLY A 101 -8.68 18.56 -11.02
CA GLY A 101 -8.85 19.99 -11.33
C GLY A 101 -8.03 20.45 -12.53
N ALA A 102 -6.92 19.77 -12.83
CA ALA A 102 -6.12 19.97 -14.04
C ALA A 102 -6.67 19.23 -15.27
N GLY A 103 -7.77 18.48 -15.12
CA GLY A 103 -8.47 17.79 -16.20
C GLY A 103 -8.05 16.33 -16.41
N HIS A 104 -7.28 15.74 -15.51
CA HIS A 104 -6.87 14.34 -15.60
C HIS A 104 -7.90 13.38 -15.00
N ARG A 105 -7.97 12.16 -15.52
CA ARG A 105 -8.62 11.03 -14.88
C ARG A 105 -7.63 10.40 -13.89
N VAL A 106 -8.05 10.16 -12.66
CA VAL A 106 -7.17 9.65 -11.58
C VAL A 106 -7.69 8.32 -11.08
N ILE A 107 -6.89 7.27 -11.24
CA ILE A 107 -7.19 5.91 -10.79
C ILE A 107 -6.32 5.58 -9.59
N VAL A 108 -6.96 5.23 -8.46
CA VAL A 108 -6.26 4.96 -7.20
C VAL A 108 -6.73 3.63 -6.60
N PRO A 109 -6.08 2.52 -6.93
CA PRO A 109 -6.43 1.22 -6.38
C PRO A 109 -5.95 1.04 -4.94
N ASP A 110 -6.67 0.23 -4.15
CA ASP A 110 -6.18 -0.36 -2.92
C ASP A 110 -5.59 -1.75 -3.22
N LEU A 111 -4.35 -1.97 -2.82
CA LEU A 111 -3.70 -3.28 -2.93
C LEU A 111 -4.48 -4.35 -2.13
N VAL A 112 -4.42 -5.61 -2.57
CA VAL A 112 -4.98 -6.72 -1.79
C VAL A 112 -4.30 -6.77 -0.42
N GLY A 113 -5.10 -6.79 0.64
CA GLY A 113 -4.61 -6.68 2.02
C GLY A 113 -4.75 -5.30 2.65
N PHE A 114 -5.15 -4.27 1.87
CA PHE A 114 -5.18 -2.87 2.30
C PHE A 114 -6.52 -2.20 1.95
N GLY A 115 -6.75 -1.03 2.53
CA GLY A 115 -7.90 -0.18 2.25
C GLY A 115 -9.24 -0.92 2.29
N LYS A 116 -10.06 -0.70 1.27
CA LYS A 116 -11.35 -1.35 1.08
C LYS A 116 -11.26 -2.67 0.26
N SER A 117 -10.06 -3.06 -0.21
CA SER A 117 -9.83 -4.34 -0.88
C SER A 117 -9.90 -5.51 0.10
N ASP A 118 -10.19 -6.71 -0.42
CA ASP A 118 -10.20 -7.94 0.38
C ASP A 118 -8.82 -8.24 0.96
N LYS A 119 -8.81 -8.91 2.12
CA LYS A 119 -7.60 -9.17 2.91
C LYS A 119 -7.47 -10.65 3.23
N PRO A 120 -6.57 -11.40 2.55
CA PRO A 120 -6.17 -12.71 3.01
C PRO A 120 -5.69 -12.66 4.47
N ALA A 121 -6.18 -13.57 5.31
CA ALA A 121 -5.86 -13.57 6.75
C ALA A 121 -4.51 -14.23 7.07
N SER A 122 -3.94 -14.98 6.11
CA SER A 122 -2.63 -15.63 6.28
C SER A 122 -1.54 -14.89 5.51
N GLN A 123 -0.38 -14.69 6.15
CA GLN A 123 0.81 -14.13 5.48
C GLN A 123 1.25 -14.99 4.27
N SER A 124 1.03 -16.31 4.30
CA SER A 124 1.38 -17.21 3.21
C SER A 124 0.56 -17.03 1.93
N ASP A 125 -0.57 -16.31 2.02
CA ASP A 125 -1.43 -16.01 0.86
C ASP A 125 -0.93 -14.81 0.05
N TYR A 126 0.09 -14.11 0.54
CA TYR A 126 0.70 -12.96 -0.13
C TYR A 126 1.99 -13.35 -0.84
N SER A 127 2.16 -12.80 -2.01
CA SER A 127 3.45 -12.78 -2.71
C SER A 127 3.60 -11.49 -3.50
N TYR A 128 4.83 -11.09 -3.82
CA TYR A 128 5.10 -9.96 -4.69
C TYR A 128 4.39 -10.15 -6.04
N GLN A 129 4.51 -11.37 -6.64
CA GLN A 129 3.89 -11.67 -7.94
C GLN A 129 2.37 -11.55 -7.90
N MET A 130 1.71 -12.02 -6.84
CA MET A 130 0.25 -11.89 -6.70
C MET A 130 -0.21 -10.43 -6.78
N GLN A 131 0.50 -9.52 -6.12
CA GLN A 131 0.18 -8.09 -6.19
C GLN A 131 0.39 -7.51 -7.60
N VAL A 132 1.47 -7.93 -8.28
CA VAL A 132 1.74 -7.55 -9.68
C VAL A 132 0.64 -8.06 -10.61
N ASP A 133 0.23 -9.32 -10.46
CA ASP A 133 -0.80 -9.96 -11.29
C ASP A 133 -2.15 -9.24 -11.12
N VAL A 134 -2.55 -8.99 -9.87
CA VAL A 134 -3.80 -8.27 -9.55
C VAL A 134 -3.79 -6.86 -10.16
N MET A 135 -2.70 -6.13 -10.01
CA MET A 135 -2.58 -4.77 -10.54
C MET A 135 -2.55 -4.77 -12.09
N SER A 136 -1.89 -5.74 -12.70
CA SER A 136 -1.87 -5.91 -14.17
C SER A 136 -3.26 -6.20 -14.72
N GLU A 137 -4.04 -7.04 -14.03
CA GLU A 137 -5.41 -7.35 -14.40
C GLU A 137 -6.33 -6.13 -14.26
N LEU A 138 -6.14 -5.32 -13.20
CA LEU A 138 -6.88 -4.06 -13.02
C LEU A 138 -6.60 -3.08 -14.18
N VAL A 139 -5.33 -2.85 -14.50
CA VAL A 139 -4.91 -1.99 -15.63
C VAL A 139 -5.51 -2.46 -16.97
N SER A 140 -5.51 -3.76 -17.19
CA SER A 140 -6.10 -4.38 -18.39
C SER A 140 -7.61 -4.25 -18.42
N HIS A 141 -8.29 -4.51 -17.29
CA HIS A 141 -9.75 -4.48 -17.20
C HIS A 141 -10.32 -3.06 -17.39
N LEU A 142 -9.64 -2.05 -16.85
CA LEU A 142 -9.99 -0.64 -17.02
C LEU A 142 -9.52 -0.08 -18.37
N ASP A 143 -8.86 -0.91 -19.19
CA ASP A 143 -8.27 -0.56 -20.48
C ASP A 143 -7.45 0.74 -20.43
N LEU A 144 -6.62 0.88 -19.38
CA LEU A 144 -5.80 2.08 -19.21
C LEU A 144 -4.71 2.12 -20.30
N THR A 145 -4.68 3.23 -21.05
CA THR A 145 -3.70 3.54 -22.09
C THR A 145 -3.24 4.99 -21.93
N GLU A 146 -2.12 5.38 -22.52
CA GLU A 146 -1.49 6.71 -22.36
C GLU A 146 -1.31 7.11 -20.88
N THR A 147 -1.19 6.10 -20.01
CA THR A 147 -1.21 6.25 -18.55
C THR A 147 0.06 6.94 -18.05
N THR A 148 -0.11 7.94 -17.19
CA THR A 148 0.97 8.41 -16.31
C THR A 148 0.95 7.54 -15.06
N PHE A 149 2.02 6.77 -14.83
CA PHE A 149 2.17 5.97 -13.62
C PHE A 149 2.85 6.79 -12.53
N PHE A 150 2.30 6.75 -11.31
CA PHE A 150 2.95 7.20 -10.08
C PHE A 150 2.94 6.09 -9.04
N GLY A 151 4.11 5.80 -8.44
CA GLY A 151 4.23 4.81 -7.38
C GLY A 151 5.19 5.23 -6.28
N GLN A 152 4.77 4.99 -5.02
CA GLN A 152 5.56 5.21 -3.82
C GLN A 152 5.64 3.90 -3.02
N ASP A 153 6.76 3.63 -2.36
CA ASP A 153 6.99 2.42 -1.57
C ASP A 153 6.67 1.14 -2.35
N TRP A 154 5.85 0.23 -1.85
CA TRP A 154 5.37 -0.95 -2.56
C TRP A 154 4.61 -0.63 -3.83
N GLY A 155 3.93 0.51 -3.89
CA GLY A 155 3.28 0.97 -5.11
C GLY A 155 4.27 1.16 -6.26
N GLY A 156 5.48 1.64 -5.95
CA GLY A 156 6.58 1.72 -6.93
C GLY A 156 7.08 0.33 -7.35
N LEU A 157 7.35 -0.56 -6.39
CA LEU A 157 7.82 -1.92 -6.68
C LEU A 157 6.84 -2.69 -7.58
N ILE A 158 5.54 -2.67 -7.22
CA ILE A 158 4.49 -3.37 -7.96
C ILE A 158 4.26 -2.70 -9.31
N GLY A 159 4.06 -1.37 -9.31
CA GLY A 159 3.70 -0.64 -10.51
C GLY A 159 4.80 -0.64 -11.58
N LEU A 160 6.07 -0.54 -11.21
CA LEU A 160 7.17 -0.68 -12.16
C LEU A 160 7.18 -2.05 -12.83
N ARG A 161 6.84 -3.12 -12.12
CA ARG A 161 6.69 -4.45 -12.72
C ARG A 161 5.51 -4.50 -13.71
N VAL A 162 4.39 -3.83 -13.39
CA VAL A 162 3.23 -3.69 -14.29
C VAL A 162 3.59 -2.89 -15.53
N VAL A 163 4.30 -1.77 -15.36
CA VAL A 163 4.79 -0.95 -16.48
C VAL A 163 5.71 -1.78 -17.37
N ALA A 164 6.67 -2.51 -16.79
CA ALA A 164 7.60 -3.34 -17.57
C ALA A 164 6.91 -4.49 -18.33
N ALA A 165 5.79 -5.01 -17.80
CA ALA A 165 5.02 -6.05 -18.47
C ALA A 165 4.15 -5.54 -19.65
N ALA A 166 3.77 -4.25 -19.65
CA ALA A 166 2.92 -3.64 -20.68
C ALA A 166 3.34 -2.18 -20.97
N PRO A 167 4.60 -1.95 -21.43
CA PRO A 167 5.19 -0.62 -21.53
C PRO A 167 4.43 0.32 -22.49
N ASP A 168 3.73 -0.24 -23.48
CA ASP A 168 2.98 0.54 -24.47
C ASP A 168 1.73 1.21 -23.88
N ARG A 169 1.23 0.73 -22.74
CA ARG A 169 0.08 1.34 -22.04
C ARG A 169 0.44 2.61 -21.27
N PHE A 170 1.74 2.85 -21.06
CA PHE A 170 2.21 3.94 -20.22
C PHE A 170 2.95 5.01 -21.03
N ALA A 171 2.49 6.25 -20.89
CA ALA A 171 3.12 7.41 -21.53
C ALA A 171 4.27 7.99 -20.71
N ARG A 172 4.20 7.89 -19.37
CA ARG A 172 5.15 8.52 -18.44
C ARG A 172 5.24 7.71 -17.14
N ILE A 173 6.37 7.88 -16.46
CA ILE A 173 6.61 7.29 -15.13
C ILE A 173 7.03 8.38 -14.17
N VAL A 174 6.43 8.39 -12.98
CA VAL A 174 6.89 9.16 -11.82
C VAL A 174 7.07 8.20 -10.66
N VAL A 175 8.23 8.21 -10.03
CA VAL A 175 8.53 7.39 -8.85
C VAL A 175 8.92 8.28 -7.68
N SER A 176 8.48 7.91 -6.49
CA SER A 176 8.78 8.61 -5.25
C SER A 176 9.03 7.63 -4.12
N ASN A 177 10.05 7.85 -3.31
CA ASN A 177 10.35 7.08 -2.10
C ASN A 177 10.14 5.57 -2.28
N THR A 178 10.77 5.01 -3.30
CA THR A 178 10.66 3.60 -3.70
C THR A 178 11.96 3.08 -4.29
N GLY A 179 11.97 1.82 -4.71
CA GLY A 179 13.08 1.20 -5.41
C GLY A 179 12.61 0.04 -6.27
N LEU A 180 13.55 -0.56 -7.00
CA LEU A 180 13.34 -1.83 -7.69
C LEU A 180 14.57 -2.71 -7.45
N PRO A 181 14.68 -3.31 -6.24
CA PRO A 181 15.82 -4.16 -5.90
C PRO A 181 15.96 -5.32 -6.86
N ALA A 182 17.13 -5.46 -7.47
CA ALA A 182 17.37 -6.43 -8.53
C ALA A 182 18.76 -7.06 -8.39
N ALA A 183 18.90 -8.29 -8.86
CA ALA A 183 20.19 -8.95 -8.95
C ALA A 183 20.17 -10.03 -10.03
N ALA A 184 21.23 -10.07 -10.83
CA ALA A 184 21.45 -11.09 -11.85
C ALA A 184 22.26 -12.29 -11.32
N GLY A 185 22.32 -13.36 -12.11
CA GLY A 185 23.17 -14.54 -11.84
C GLY A 185 22.90 -15.18 -10.50
N ILE A 186 23.96 -15.65 -9.83
CA ILE A 186 23.87 -16.33 -8.54
C ILE A 186 23.29 -15.43 -7.44
N GLN A 187 23.57 -14.13 -7.47
CA GLN A 187 23.09 -13.16 -6.48
C GLN A 187 21.55 -13.08 -6.50
N GLY A 188 20.94 -13.18 -7.68
CA GLY A 188 19.48 -13.24 -7.82
C GLY A 188 18.84 -14.47 -7.17
N TRP A 189 19.60 -15.56 -7.03
CA TRP A 189 19.12 -16.78 -6.39
C TRP A 189 19.34 -16.80 -4.88
N ILE A 190 20.50 -16.31 -4.42
CA ILE A 190 20.86 -16.40 -3.00
C ILE A 190 20.48 -15.15 -2.20
N GLY A 191 20.19 -14.02 -2.87
CA GLY A 191 19.92 -12.74 -2.21
C GLY A 191 18.75 -12.81 -1.24
N TYR A 192 17.62 -13.35 -1.65
CA TYR A 192 16.46 -13.49 -0.77
C TYR A 192 16.68 -14.49 0.39
N PRO A 193 17.26 -15.69 0.20
CA PRO A 193 17.69 -16.56 1.31
C PRO A 193 18.61 -15.88 2.31
N LEU A 194 19.62 -15.13 1.85
CA LEU A 194 20.52 -14.38 2.72
C LEU A 194 19.82 -13.25 3.47
N PHE A 195 18.90 -12.54 2.80
CA PHE A 195 18.08 -11.53 3.44
C PHE A 195 17.20 -12.12 4.55
N LYS A 196 16.58 -13.28 4.30
CA LYS A 196 15.79 -14.00 5.32
C LYS A 196 16.63 -14.38 6.52
N LEU A 197 17.86 -14.84 6.30
CA LEU A 197 18.81 -15.13 7.39
C LEU A 197 19.13 -13.86 8.19
N ASN A 198 19.36 -12.73 7.52
CA ASN A 198 19.61 -11.45 8.18
C ASN A 198 18.42 -11.03 9.05
N VAL A 199 17.20 -11.08 8.51
CA VAL A 199 15.96 -10.76 9.25
C VAL A 199 15.78 -11.69 10.46
N TRP A 200 16.10 -12.98 10.31
CA TRP A 200 16.07 -13.95 11.42
C TRP A 200 17.10 -13.62 12.51
N LEU A 201 18.29 -13.15 12.14
CA LEU A 201 19.33 -12.73 13.09
C LEU A 201 18.94 -11.44 13.84
N GLU A 202 18.21 -10.51 13.22
CA GLU A 202 17.66 -9.33 13.91
C GLU A 202 16.62 -9.74 14.97
N GLY A 203 15.81 -10.75 14.69
CA GLY A 203 14.84 -11.32 15.61
C GLY A 203 13.66 -10.38 15.93
N ALA A 204 12.85 -10.80 16.90
CA ALA A 204 11.75 -9.98 17.42
C ALA A 204 12.29 -8.79 18.23
N MET A 205 11.66 -7.64 18.11
CA MET A 205 12.02 -6.42 18.84
C MET A 205 10.79 -5.58 19.17
N THR A 206 10.92 -4.67 20.11
CA THR A 206 9.89 -3.69 20.45
C THR A 206 9.91 -2.50 19.49
N LEU A 207 8.82 -1.72 19.46
CA LEU A 207 8.75 -0.49 18.69
C LEU A 207 9.79 0.55 19.17
N GLU A 208 10.12 0.58 20.46
CA GLU A 208 11.13 1.46 21.03
C GLU A 208 12.54 1.11 20.52
N GLU A 209 12.86 -0.18 20.49
CA GLU A 209 14.13 -0.67 19.93
C GLU A 209 14.25 -0.38 18.42
N LEU A 210 13.14 -0.50 17.67
CA LEU A 210 13.12 -0.11 16.27
C LEU A 210 13.35 1.40 16.10
N ARG A 211 12.66 2.24 16.87
CA ARG A 211 12.79 3.70 16.83
C ARG A 211 14.21 4.17 17.16
N SER A 212 14.90 3.47 18.05
CA SER A 212 16.27 3.81 18.45
C SER A 212 17.33 3.57 17.35
N ASN A 213 17.04 2.65 16.44
CA ASN A 213 17.94 2.29 15.32
C ASN A 213 17.10 1.74 14.16
N LEU A 214 16.47 2.63 13.38
CA LEU A 214 15.68 2.24 12.21
C LEU A 214 16.61 1.93 11.03
N THR A 215 16.63 0.66 10.63
CA THR A 215 17.23 0.18 9.38
C THR A 215 16.22 -0.71 8.65
N PHE A 216 16.35 -0.85 7.33
CA PHE A 216 15.41 -1.66 6.57
C PHE A 216 15.32 -3.12 7.06
N PRO A 217 16.42 -3.88 7.35
CA PRO A 217 16.30 -5.22 7.91
C PRO A 217 15.60 -5.27 9.28
N ARG A 218 15.81 -4.28 10.13
CA ARG A 218 15.13 -4.17 11.44
C ARG A 218 13.65 -3.84 11.30
N TRP A 219 13.30 -2.95 10.37
CA TRP A 219 11.89 -2.69 10.02
C TRP A 219 11.19 -3.99 9.56
N VAL A 220 11.84 -4.73 8.66
CA VAL A 220 11.29 -6.01 8.17
C VAL A 220 11.17 -7.04 9.30
N ALA A 221 12.18 -7.16 10.17
CA ALA A 221 12.11 -8.06 11.32
C ALA A 221 10.98 -7.67 12.27
N TYR A 222 10.85 -6.38 12.59
CA TYR A 222 9.76 -5.87 13.42
C TYR A 222 8.39 -6.19 12.83
N SER A 223 8.14 -5.81 11.57
CA SER A 223 6.86 -6.03 10.91
C SER A 223 6.49 -7.52 10.82
N HIS A 224 7.49 -8.39 10.63
CA HIS A 224 7.29 -9.84 10.48
C HIS A 224 7.05 -10.55 11.81
N TYR A 225 7.71 -10.15 12.90
CA TYR A 225 7.69 -10.86 14.18
C TYR A 225 6.76 -10.25 15.24
N VAL A 226 6.30 -9.01 15.09
CA VAL A 226 5.35 -8.42 16.04
C VAL A 226 4.01 -9.14 15.96
N ASP A 227 3.40 -9.44 17.12
CA ASP A 227 2.11 -10.16 17.17
C ASP A 227 0.97 -9.37 16.52
N ASP A 228 0.93 -8.07 16.75
CA ASP A 228 -0.05 -7.15 16.16
C ASP A 228 0.63 -5.85 15.72
N LEU A 229 0.70 -5.61 14.41
CA LEU A 229 1.35 -4.43 13.86
C LEU A 229 0.59 -3.15 14.30
N PRO A 230 1.22 -2.25 15.06
CA PRO A 230 0.55 -1.07 15.62
C PRO A 230 0.48 0.05 14.56
N VAL A 231 -0.38 -0.08 13.56
CA VAL A 231 -0.52 0.88 12.44
C VAL A 231 -0.72 2.31 12.95
N HIS A 232 -1.49 2.50 14.04
CA HIS A 232 -1.68 3.80 14.67
C HIS A 232 -0.35 4.46 15.09
N GLU A 233 0.50 3.71 15.80
CA GLU A 233 1.79 4.21 16.29
C GLU A 233 2.80 4.39 15.14
N LEU A 234 2.72 3.54 14.11
CA LEU A 234 3.55 3.66 12.92
C LEU A 234 3.22 4.91 12.12
N MET A 235 1.94 5.24 11.95
CA MET A 235 1.53 6.47 11.26
C MET A 235 1.94 7.73 12.04
N LYS A 236 1.97 7.69 13.37
CA LYS A 236 2.56 8.77 14.18
C LYS A 236 4.07 8.89 13.99
N PHE A 237 4.75 7.77 13.92
CA PHE A 237 6.21 7.74 13.86
C PHE A 237 6.75 8.01 12.45
N MET A 238 6.30 7.25 11.46
CA MET A 238 6.81 7.31 10.08
C MET A 238 6.04 8.32 9.21
N GLY A 239 4.76 8.51 9.48
CA GLY A 239 3.90 9.43 8.77
C GLY A 239 3.93 10.85 9.34
N ALA A 240 4.71 11.10 10.41
CA ALA A 240 4.79 12.39 11.11
C ALA A 240 3.42 13.02 11.43
N GLN A 241 2.36 12.19 11.55
CA GLN A 241 0.99 12.65 11.72
C GLN A 241 0.60 12.69 13.19
N ASN A 242 0.07 13.82 13.64
CA ASN A 242 -0.47 14.00 14.98
C ASN A 242 -1.99 14.25 14.98
N ASP A 243 -2.63 14.29 13.80
CA ASP A 243 -4.08 14.43 13.68
C ASP A 243 -4.75 13.06 13.82
N GLU A 244 -5.44 12.86 14.93
CA GLU A 244 -6.13 11.60 15.24
C GLU A 244 -7.22 11.23 14.22
N ALA A 245 -7.82 12.21 13.52
CA ALA A 245 -8.78 11.92 12.46
C ALA A 245 -8.10 11.31 11.23
N ILE A 246 -6.90 11.76 10.87
CA ILE A 246 -6.09 11.21 9.80
C ILE A 246 -5.57 9.82 10.19
N ILE A 247 -5.04 9.66 11.42
CA ILE A 247 -4.55 8.37 11.91
C ILE A 247 -5.67 7.34 11.95
N ARG A 248 -6.88 7.75 12.39
CA ARG A 248 -8.08 6.90 12.36
C ARG A 248 -8.41 6.42 10.94
N ALA A 249 -8.23 7.27 9.93
CA ALA A 249 -8.45 6.87 8.54
C ALA A 249 -7.43 5.84 8.06
N TYR A 250 -6.15 5.95 8.44
CA TYR A 250 -5.15 4.92 8.14
C TYR A 250 -5.38 3.60 8.89
N THR A 251 -5.98 3.64 10.07
CA THR A 251 -6.29 2.42 10.84
C THR A 251 -7.65 1.82 10.49
N ALA A 252 -8.49 2.54 9.75
CA ALA A 252 -9.82 2.07 9.36
C ALA A 252 -9.83 0.69 8.69
N PRO A 253 -8.87 0.34 7.78
CA PRO A 253 -8.83 -0.96 7.13
C PRO A 253 -8.58 -2.14 8.06
N PHE A 254 -8.06 -1.91 9.26
CA PHE A 254 -7.49 -2.92 10.15
C PHE A 254 -8.22 -3.02 11.50
N PRO A 255 -9.43 -3.62 11.55
CA PRO A 255 -10.19 -3.79 12.79
C PRO A 255 -9.45 -4.56 13.89
N ASP A 256 -8.73 -5.62 13.49
CA ASP A 256 -7.94 -6.48 14.36
C ASP A 256 -6.77 -7.12 13.59
N VAL A 257 -5.98 -7.96 14.25
CA VAL A 257 -4.76 -8.57 13.71
C VAL A 257 -5.00 -9.42 12.45
N ARG A 258 -6.17 -10.04 12.30
CA ARG A 258 -6.52 -10.88 11.13
C ARG A 258 -6.53 -10.10 9.82
N TYR A 259 -6.71 -8.78 9.87
CA TYR A 259 -6.72 -7.89 8.71
C TYR A 259 -5.34 -7.38 8.33
N LYS A 260 -4.29 -7.68 9.11
CA LYS A 260 -2.95 -7.09 8.98
C LYS A 260 -1.92 -8.03 8.36
N ALA A 261 -2.31 -9.24 7.92
CA ALA A 261 -1.38 -10.22 7.39
C ALA A 261 -0.54 -9.68 6.20
N GLY A 262 -1.14 -8.86 5.32
CA GLY A 262 -0.45 -8.16 4.24
C GLY A 262 0.61 -7.18 4.77
N ALA A 263 0.23 -6.32 5.71
CA ALA A 263 1.12 -5.34 6.31
C ALA A 263 2.30 -5.99 7.06
N HIS A 264 2.09 -7.16 7.67
CA HIS A 264 3.17 -7.92 8.30
C HIS A 264 4.19 -8.49 7.32
N ILE A 265 3.72 -9.03 6.17
CA ILE A 265 4.58 -9.83 5.29
C ILE A 265 5.20 -9.03 4.13
N MET A 266 4.55 -7.96 3.67
CA MET A 266 5.02 -7.25 2.49
C MET A 266 6.45 -6.72 2.61
N PRO A 267 6.90 -6.10 3.72
CA PRO A 267 8.30 -5.69 3.86
C PRO A 267 9.30 -6.85 3.68
N TYR A 268 8.93 -8.04 4.14
CA TYR A 268 9.74 -9.25 4.01
C TYR A 268 9.86 -9.75 2.56
N LEU A 269 8.87 -9.45 1.72
CA LEU A 269 8.82 -9.88 0.32
C LEU A 269 9.58 -8.96 -0.64
N VAL A 270 10.06 -7.79 -0.21
CA VAL A 270 10.75 -6.81 -1.08
C VAL A 270 11.86 -7.47 -1.93
N PRO A 271 12.81 -8.27 -1.39
CA PRO A 271 13.83 -8.91 -2.21
C PRO A 271 13.44 -10.29 -2.73
N SER A 272 12.14 -10.66 -2.71
CA SER A 272 11.73 -12.02 -3.09
C SER A 272 11.80 -12.29 -4.59
N GLN A 273 11.88 -11.23 -5.43
CA GLN A 273 11.86 -11.32 -6.90
C GLN A 273 13.01 -10.51 -7.54
N LEU A 274 14.23 -10.66 -7.03
CA LEU A 274 15.40 -9.94 -7.53
C LEU A 274 15.68 -10.19 -9.02
N ARG A 275 15.44 -11.39 -9.50
CA ARG A 275 15.68 -11.79 -10.90
C ARG A 275 14.60 -11.23 -11.82
N GLU A 276 13.35 -11.32 -11.42
CA GLU A 276 12.20 -10.79 -12.13
C GLU A 276 12.28 -9.26 -12.22
N ASN A 277 12.78 -8.61 -11.17
CA ASN A 277 13.05 -7.19 -11.18
C ASN A 277 14.23 -6.84 -12.11
N GLU A 278 15.25 -7.69 -12.23
CA GLU A 278 16.34 -7.48 -13.20
C GLU A 278 15.84 -7.61 -14.64
N GLU A 279 14.89 -8.49 -14.93
CA GLU A 279 14.24 -8.52 -16.25
C GLU A 279 13.43 -7.24 -16.52
N ALA A 280 12.73 -6.72 -15.48
CA ALA A 280 12.01 -5.44 -15.60
C ALA A 280 12.95 -4.26 -15.86
N TRP A 281 14.14 -4.25 -15.26
CA TRP A 281 15.15 -3.22 -15.48
C TRP A 281 15.58 -3.12 -16.95
N LYS A 282 15.61 -4.21 -17.72
CA LYS A 282 15.95 -4.18 -19.14
C LYS A 282 14.97 -3.31 -19.95
N VAL A 283 13.69 -3.26 -19.52
CA VAL A 283 12.69 -2.38 -20.15
C VAL A 283 13.01 -0.93 -19.82
N PHE A 284 13.37 -0.61 -18.59
CA PHE A 284 13.67 0.75 -18.16
C PHE A 284 15.01 1.25 -18.69
N GLU A 285 16.00 0.39 -18.89
CA GLU A 285 17.27 0.70 -19.56
C GLU A 285 17.10 1.07 -21.04
N ALA A 286 15.99 0.60 -21.65
CA ALA A 286 15.59 0.95 -23.00
C ALA A 286 14.43 1.98 -23.05
N TRP A 287 14.08 2.59 -21.91
CA TRP A 287 12.94 3.48 -21.81
C TRP A 287 13.24 4.86 -22.41
N GLU A 288 12.48 5.25 -23.44
CA GLU A 288 12.65 6.53 -24.16
C GLU A 288 11.58 7.58 -23.81
N LYS A 289 10.54 7.17 -23.05
CA LYS A 289 9.46 8.06 -22.64
C LYS A 289 9.84 8.82 -21.35
N PRO A 290 9.15 9.91 -20.99
CA PRO A 290 9.46 10.68 -19.80
C PRO A 290 9.48 9.85 -18.50
N PHE A 291 10.53 10.04 -17.70
CA PHE A 291 10.71 9.41 -16.39
C PHE A 291 11.16 10.44 -15.35
N LEU A 292 10.45 10.55 -14.23
CA LEU A 292 10.75 11.49 -13.15
C LEU A 292 10.93 10.75 -11.82
N CYS A 293 12.03 11.06 -11.15
CA CYS A 293 12.25 10.74 -9.73
C CYS A 293 11.87 11.96 -8.89
N ALA A 294 10.80 11.86 -8.09
CA ALA A 294 10.33 12.91 -7.18
C ALA A 294 10.46 12.41 -5.73
N PHE A 295 11.70 12.37 -5.23
CA PHE A 295 12.01 11.80 -3.91
C PHE A 295 12.08 12.86 -2.83
N SER A 296 11.69 12.50 -1.61
CA SER A 296 11.85 13.36 -0.44
C SER A 296 13.27 13.31 0.13
N ASP A 297 13.71 14.38 0.79
CA ASP A 297 15.05 14.50 1.38
C ASP A 297 15.17 13.82 2.75
N SER A 298 14.06 13.58 3.43
CA SER A 298 14.02 13.11 4.83
C SER A 298 13.45 11.71 5.01
N ASP A 299 13.29 10.93 3.93
CA ASP A 299 12.82 9.54 4.02
C ASP A 299 13.87 8.62 4.69
N PRO A 300 13.59 8.00 5.84
CA PRO A 300 14.53 7.10 6.50
C PRO A 300 14.63 5.71 5.86
N ILE A 301 13.70 5.36 4.95
CA ILE A 301 13.56 4.00 4.38
C ILE A 301 14.21 3.90 3.01
N SER A 302 13.88 4.79 2.08
CA SER A 302 14.27 4.69 0.67
C SER A 302 15.18 5.82 0.18
N ARG A 303 15.71 6.64 1.10
CA ARG A 303 16.63 7.75 0.79
C ARG A 303 17.79 7.29 -0.10
N GLY A 304 17.98 7.96 -1.23
CA GLY A 304 19.01 7.61 -2.21
C GLY A 304 18.58 6.54 -3.21
N GLY A 305 17.34 6.06 -3.13
CA GLY A 305 16.76 5.10 -4.08
C GLY A 305 16.67 5.63 -5.51
N GLU A 306 16.52 6.97 -5.67
CA GLU A 306 16.50 7.65 -6.96
C GLU A 306 17.77 7.41 -7.80
N ARG A 307 18.92 7.17 -7.16
CA ARG A 307 20.20 6.98 -7.84
C ARG A 307 20.20 5.80 -8.81
N ALA A 308 19.49 4.72 -8.45
CA ALA A 308 19.39 3.56 -9.31
C ALA A 308 18.65 3.91 -10.62
N PHE A 309 17.56 4.67 -10.53
CA PHE A 309 16.78 5.13 -11.68
C PHE A 309 17.58 6.13 -12.52
N LEU A 310 18.18 7.14 -11.90
CA LEU A 310 19.01 8.15 -12.58
C LEU A 310 20.22 7.56 -13.29
N THR A 311 20.73 6.42 -12.80
CA THR A 311 21.87 5.71 -13.40
C THR A 311 21.45 4.80 -14.55
N ARG A 312 20.31 4.10 -14.42
CA ARG A 312 19.92 3.02 -15.33
C ARG A 312 18.89 3.44 -16.37
N VAL A 313 18.09 4.50 -16.11
CA VAL A 313 17.03 4.97 -17.03
C VAL A 313 17.56 6.14 -17.88
N PRO A 314 17.65 6.00 -19.20
CA PRO A 314 18.08 7.09 -20.07
C PRO A 314 17.14 8.29 -19.98
N GLY A 315 17.68 9.48 -19.75
CA GLY A 315 16.87 10.70 -19.69
C GLY A 315 16.02 10.88 -18.44
N ALA A 316 16.18 10.01 -17.41
CA ALA A 316 15.50 10.19 -16.14
C ALA A 316 15.82 11.55 -15.53
N GLN A 317 14.77 12.23 -15.07
CA GLN A 317 14.80 13.53 -14.44
C GLN A 317 14.66 13.39 -12.92
N ASN A 318 15.12 14.40 -12.18
CA ASN A 318 15.09 14.40 -10.72
C ASN A 318 14.56 15.70 -10.16
N ILE A 319 13.73 15.60 -9.13
CA ILE A 319 13.37 16.69 -8.24
C ILE A 319 13.35 16.18 -6.80
N THR A 320 13.89 16.97 -5.88
CA THR A 320 13.84 16.66 -4.45
C THR A 320 12.68 17.40 -3.82
N ILE A 321 11.85 16.71 -3.05
CA ILE A 321 10.77 17.27 -2.25
C ILE A 321 11.36 17.58 -0.86
N GLU A 322 11.57 18.86 -0.57
CA GLU A 322 12.21 19.28 0.66
C GLU A 322 11.28 19.17 1.89
N GLY A 323 11.83 18.73 3.02
CA GLY A 323 11.12 18.66 4.30
C GLY A 323 10.06 17.55 4.40
N ALA A 324 9.96 16.66 3.42
CA ALA A 324 9.04 15.55 3.42
C ALA A 324 9.72 14.23 3.86
N GLY A 325 8.98 13.39 4.58
CA GLY A 325 9.40 12.07 5.02
C GLY A 325 9.03 10.95 4.05
N HIS A 326 8.84 9.74 4.59
CA HIS A 326 8.54 8.56 3.78
C HIS A 326 7.20 8.67 3.05
N PHE A 327 6.16 9.12 3.71
CA PHE A 327 4.83 9.33 3.09
C PHE A 327 4.73 10.75 2.53
N VAL A 328 5.50 11.00 1.47
CA VAL A 328 5.62 12.32 0.82
C VAL A 328 4.26 12.93 0.44
N GLN A 329 3.26 12.10 0.16
CA GLN A 329 1.89 12.53 -0.15
C GLN A 329 1.16 13.15 1.06
N GLU A 330 1.57 12.79 2.29
CA GLU A 330 1.06 13.44 3.50
C GLU A 330 1.72 14.79 3.74
N ASP A 331 3.03 14.86 3.56
CA ASP A 331 3.81 16.03 3.90
C ASP A 331 3.73 17.12 2.81
N ALA A 332 3.78 16.71 1.53
CA ALA A 332 3.85 17.59 0.36
C ALA A 332 2.93 17.12 -0.79
N GLY A 333 1.75 16.57 -0.49
CA GLY A 333 0.86 16.00 -1.51
C GLY A 333 0.41 16.99 -2.57
N GLU A 334 0.10 18.22 -2.16
CA GLU A 334 -0.32 19.29 -3.06
C GLU A 334 0.83 19.73 -3.99
N GLU A 335 2.04 19.85 -3.47
CA GLU A 335 3.25 20.16 -4.23
C GLU A 335 3.55 19.04 -5.24
N LEU A 336 3.52 17.79 -4.78
CA LEU A 336 3.77 16.62 -5.62
C LEU A 336 2.76 16.51 -6.76
N ALA A 337 1.48 16.78 -6.51
CA ALA A 337 0.46 16.83 -7.56
C ALA A 337 0.71 17.94 -8.58
N GLY A 338 1.17 19.11 -8.12
CA GLY A 338 1.61 20.22 -8.99
C GLY A 338 2.78 19.80 -9.89
N ILE A 339 3.79 19.17 -9.32
CA ILE A 339 4.95 18.63 -10.06
C ILE A 339 4.51 17.63 -11.12
N ILE A 340 3.59 16.72 -10.80
CA ILE A 340 3.05 15.75 -11.77
C ILE A 340 2.34 16.46 -12.92
N ASN A 341 1.50 17.46 -12.64
CA ASN A 341 0.83 18.26 -13.67
C ASN A 341 1.83 18.99 -14.59
N GLU A 342 2.86 19.60 -14.02
CA GLU A 342 3.91 20.28 -14.78
C GLU A 342 4.71 19.29 -15.64
N PHE A 343 5.03 18.11 -15.12
CA PHE A 343 5.70 17.05 -15.84
C PHE A 343 4.87 16.52 -17.02
N ILE A 344 3.56 16.32 -16.83
CA ILE A 344 2.62 15.94 -17.88
C ILE A 344 2.55 17.03 -18.96
N ALA A 345 2.59 18.31 -18.56
CA ALA A 345 2.62 19.46 -19.48
C ALA A 345 3.96 19.65 -20.20
N GLY A 346 4.96 18.80 -19.94
CA GLY A 346 6.25 18.83 -20.62
C GLY A 346 7.32 19.71 -19.98
N ARG A 347 7.15 20.11 -18.71
CA ARG A 347 8.22 20.76 -17.95
C ARG A 347 9.36 19.76 -17.74
N GLU A 348 10.57 20.19 -18.03
CA GLU A 348 11.78 19.46 -17.70
C GLU A 348 12.27 19.81 -16.30
N PHE A 349 12.71 18.77 -15.58
CA PHE A 349 13.34 18.86 -14.27
C PHE A 349 14.84 18.53 -14.39
N GLY A 350 15.62 18.78 -13.35
CA GLY A 350 17.04 18.46 -13.32
C GLY A 350 17.35 16.96 -13.48
N ARG A 351 18.64 16.62 -13.54
CA ARG A 351 19.16 15.24 -13.52
C ARG A 351 19.92 14.96 -12.22
#